data_01bc6bff434ab350f36e3f18c4fb08b3
#
_entry.id   01bc6bff434ab350f36e3f18c4fb08b3
#
_cell.length_a   1.000
_cell.length_b   1.000
_cell.length_c   1.000
_cell.angle_alpha   90.00
_cell.angle_beta   90.00
_cell.angle_gamma   90.00
#
_symmetry.space_group_name_H-M   'P 1'
#
loop_
_entity.id
_entity.type
_entity.pdbx_description
1 polymer ?
#
loop_
_entity_poly.entity_id
_entity_poly.type
_entity_poly.pdbx_seq_one_letter_code
_entity_poly.pdbx_strand_id
1 'polypeptide(L)'
;MVRPGQVRQRPGFLQQWGPVLAVGAIVILALGLGLRGLGSQAAPGQATAPTSALSAQPASAEGPTGPTTGPVRMANQGAAHIQPGQAHPPYNSNPPTSGWHYETPAAPGVYDQPIADETLVHNLEHGYVIISYNCARLEGIGCDELKANLKNLFELKRGWKIIVVPRPSLDTGIALTAWEVIDKFNTYDQSRIEDFIARFRDQGPEKTQS
;
A
#
# COMPACT_ATOMS: atom_id res chain seq x y z
N MET A 1 -18.60 -56.62 -26.55
CA MET A 1 -17.74 -57.00 -25.39
C MET A 1 -16.58 -56.01 -25.31
N VAL A 2 -16.67 -55.07 -24.39
CA VAL A 2 -15.63 -54.04 -24.14
C VAL A 2 -15.07 -54.29 -22.73
N ARG A 3 -13.75 -54.45 -22.65
CA ARG A 3 -13.05 -54.71 -21.38
C ARG A 3 -12.80 -53.35 -20.65
N PRO A 4 -12.95 -53.28 -19.32
CA PRO A 4 -12.67 -52.05 -18.54
C PRO A 4 -11.18 -51.87 -18.34
N GLY A 5 -10.74 -50.61 -18.54
CA GLY A 5 -9.37 -50.15 -18.39
C GLY A 5 -8.93 -50.05 -16.93
N GLN A 6 -7.70 -50.51 -16.67
CA GLN A 6 -7.04 -50.45 -15.37
C GLN A 6 -6.59 -49.00 -15.02
N VAL A 7 -6.93 -48.57 -13.84
CA VAL A 7 -6.44 -47.33 -13.20
C VAL A 7 -5.02 -47.57 -12.68
N ARG A 8 -4.03 -46.88 -13.26
CA ARG A 8 -2.66 -46.85 -12.73
C ARG A 8 -2.59 -45.97 -11.46
N GLN A 9 -2.32 -46.58 -10.33
CA GLN A 9 -1.96 -45.91 -9.11
C GLN A 9 -0.52 -45.38 -9.20
N ARG A 10 -0.31 -44.12 -8.85
CA ARG A 10 1.03 -43.52 -8.69
C ARG A 10 1.54 -43.80 -7.27
N PRO A 11 2.81 -44.19 -7.10
CA PRO A 11 3.37 -44.41 -5.78
C PRO A 11 3.63 -43.08 -5.02
N GLY A 12 3.28 -43.06 -3.73
CA GLY A 12 3.51 -41.96 -2.85
C GLY A 12 5.00 -41.79 -2.54
N PHE A 13 5.45 -40.56 -2.54
CA PHE A 13 6.82 -40.15 -2.21
C PHE A 13 6.92 -39.99 -0.69
N LEU A 14 7.49 -40.98 -0.02
CA LEU A 14 7.86 -40.94 1.39
C LEU A 14 9.18 -40.17 1.51
N GLN A 15 9.11 -38.96 2.04
CA GLN A 15 10.28 -38.15 2.35
C GLN A 15 10.89 -38.57 3.67
N GLN A 16 12.07 -39.18 3.62
CA GLN A 16 12.88 -39.57 4.77
C GLN A 16 13.50 -38.33 5.41
N TRP A 17 13.21 -38.09 6.65
CA TRP A 17 13.94 -37.14 7.50
C TRP A 17 14.95 -37.91 8.33
N GLY A 18 16.25 -37.72 8.06
CA GLY A 18 17.34 -38.19 8.90
C GLY A 18 17.75 -37.14 9.95
N PRO A 19 18.09 -37.54 11.16
CA PRO A 19 18.54 -36.58 12.19
C PRO A 19 20.03 -36.27 12.04
N VAL A 20 20.35 -34.95 11.98
CA VAL A 20 21.74 -34.48 12.10
C VAL A 20 21.98 -34.07 13.55
N LEU A 21 22.74 -34.88 14.26
CA LEU A 21 23.36 -34.54 15.54
C LEU A 21 24.63 -33.75 15.29
N ALA A 22 24.75 -32.57 15.83
CA ALA A 22 26.02 -31.86 15.91
C ALA A 22 26.30 -31.45 17.37
N VAL A 23 27.27 -32.12 17.91
CA VAL A 23 27.94 -31.83 19.19
C VAL A 23 29.05 -30.81 18.90
N GLY A 24 29.24 -29.84 19.78
CA GLY A 24 30.38 -28.92 19.68
C GLY A 24 30.38 -27.82 20.73
N ALA A 25 30.64 -28.19 21.97
CA ALA A 25 31.01 -27.24 23.01
C ALA A 25 32.51 -26.99 22.98
N ILE A 26 32.92 -25.75 22.88
CA ILE A 26 34.29 -25.30 23.22
C ILE A 26 34.15 -24.09 24.14
N VAL A 27 34.49 -24.32 25.40
CA VAL A 27 34.74 -23.31 26.42
C VAL A 27 36.21 -22.91 26.31
N ILE A 28 36.50 -21.67 26.11
CA ILE A 28 37.85 -21.11 26.34
C ILE A 28 37.72 -19.95 27.33
N LEU A 29 38.15 -20.22 28.55
CA LEU A 29 38.45 -19.19 29.54
C LEU A 29 39.82 -18.63 29.22
N ALA A 30 39.93 -17.34 29.04
CA ALA A 30 41.19 -16.60 29.10
C ALA A 30 40.98 -15.37 30.00
N LEU A 31 41.54 -15.47 31.21
CA LEU A 31 41.80 -14.33 32.09
C LEU A 31 42.96 -13.49 31.50
N GLY A 32 42.71 -12.22 31.27
CA GLY A 32 43.75 -11.25 30.90
C GLY A 32 43.43 -9.88 31.52
N LEU A 33 44.10 -9.58 32.64
CA LEU A 33 44.15 -8.21 33.19
C LEU A 33 44.99 -7.34 32.24
N GLY A 34 44.52 -6.11 31.92
CA GLY A 34 45.42 -5.14 31.29
C GLY A 34 44.76 -3.83 30.87
N LEU A 35 44.93 -2.83 31.70
CA LEU A 35 45.06 -1.38 31.43
C LEU A 35 43.97 -0.56 30.72
N ARG A 36 43.59 0.44 31.46
CA ARG A 36 42.81 1.63 31.14
C ARG A 36 43.33 2.33 29.88
N GLY A 37 42.45 2.46 28.88
CA GLY A 37 42.57 3.43 27.80
C GLY A 37 41.26 4.20 27.71
N LEU A 38 41.28 5.49 28.10
CA LEU A 38 40.21 6.45 27.84
C LEU A 38 40.21 6.73 26.33
N GLY A 39 39.39 5.97 25.61
CA GLY A 39 39.06 6.23 24.21
C GLY A 39 37.57 6.57 24.12
N SER A 40 37.24 7.80 23.82
CA SER A 40 35.90 8.22 23.44
C SER A 40 35.44 7.38 22.24
N GLN A 41 34.60 6.39 22.46
CA GLN A 41 33.91 5.71 21.37
C GLN A 41 32.75 6.60 20.94
N ALA A 42 32.91 7.17 19.74
CA ALA A 42 31.79 7.69 19.00
C ALA A 42 30.76 6.56 18.80
N ALA A 43 29.58 6.76 19.30
CA ALA A 43 28.44 5.86 19.06
C ALA A 43 28.22 5.69 17.54
N PRO A 44 27.96 4.47 17.03
CA PRO A 44 27.56 4.31 15.65
C PRO A 44 26.30 5.15 15.44
N GLY A 45 26.37 6.08 14.48
CA GLY A 45 25.24 6.94 14.12
C GLY A 45 24.04 6.05 13.82
N GLN A 46 23.02 6.18 14.63
CA GLN A 46 21.70 5.67 14.32
C GLN A 46 21.32 6.32 12.99
N ALA A 47 21.22 5.51 11.95
CA ALA A 47 20.56 5.91 10.72
C ALA A 47 19.11 6.22 11.12
N THR A 48 18.83 7.49 11.33
CA THR A 48 17.45 7.99 11.49
C THR A 48 16.78 7.73 10.14
N ALA A 49 15.95 6.70 10.09
CA ALA A 49 15.00 6.54 9.00
C ALA A 49 14.26 7.88 8.85
N PRO A 50 13.96 8.34 7.62
CA PRO A 50 13.20 9.57 7.41
C PRO A 50 11.77 9.35 7.88
N THR A 51 11.55 9.47 9.19
CA THR A 51 10.24 9.35 9.80
C THR A 51 9.58 10.72 9.74
N SER A 52 8.57 10.81 8.88
CA SER A 52 7.46 11.77 9.04
C SER A 52 7.72 13.23 8.70
N ALA A 53 8.31 13.53 7.55
CA ALA A 53 8.18 14.90 6.99
C ALA A 53 6.70 15.32 6.78
N LEU A 54 5.81 14.34 6.56
CA LEU A 54 4.39 14.61 6.33
C LEU A 54 3.64 15.08 7.60
N SER A 55 4.04 14.60 8.80
CA SER A 55 3.36 14.98 10.05
C SER A 55 3.60 16.43 10.44
N ALA A 56 4.64 17.06 9.90
CA ALA A 56 4.99 18.45 10.20
C ALA A 56 4.39 19.46 9.21
N GLN A 57 3.82 18.97 8.07
CA GLN A 57 3.20 19.87 7.09
C GLN A 57 1.75 20.19 7.45
N PRO A 58 1.33 21.46 7.36
CA PRO A 58 -0.08 21.80 7.50
C PRO A 58 -0.90 21.13 6.41
N ALA A 59 -2.14 20.75 6.73
CA ALA A 59 -3.08 20.20 5.75
C ALA A 59 -3.47 21.27 4.72
N SER A 60 -3.44 20.92 3.45
CA SER A 60 -3.88 21.81 2.38
C SER A 60 -5.40 21.89 2.33
N ALA A 61 -5.95 23.10 2.19
CA ALA A 61 -7.39 23.32 2.05
C ALA A 61 -7.91 22.84 0.69
N GLU A 62 -7.08 22.98 -0.35
CA GLU A 62 -7.38 22.53 -1.71
C GLU A 62 -6.32 21.54 -2.18
N GLY A 63 -6.76 20.56 -2.98
CA GLY A 63 -5.90 19.51 -3.51
C GLY A 63 -4.97 20.01 -4.60
N PRO A 64 -3.83 19.33 -4.77
CA PRO A 64 -2.86 19.68 -5.79
C PRO A 64 -3.45 19.45 -7.19
N THR A 65 -3.19 20.40 -8.10
CA THR A 65 -3.38 20.24 -9.54
C THR A 65 -2.06 19.75 -10.15
N GLY A 66 -2.12 18.63 -10.87
CA GLY A 66 -0.92 18.00 -11.46
C GLY A 66 -0.06 17.22 -10.47
N PRO A 67 1.17 16.81 -10.90
CA PRO A 67 2.05 15.97 -10.12
C PRO A 67 2.56 16.64 -8.85
N THR A 68 2.74 15.83 -7.78
CA THR A 68 3.34 16.23 -6.51
C THR A 68 4.77 15.69 -6.39
N THR A 69 5.58 16.30 -5.53
CA THR A 69 6.93 15.80 -5.22
C THR A 69 6.92 14.67 -4.19
N GLY A 70 5.75 14.34 -3.65
CA GLY A 70 5.50 13.31 -2.65
C GLY A 70 4.13 13.48 -2.02
N PRO A 71 3.79 12.70 -0.99
CA PRO A 71 2.50 12.76 -0.32
C PRO A 71 2.20 14.15 0.28
N VAL A 72 1.00 14.65 0.00
CA VAL A 72 0.46 15.92 0.51
C VAL A 72 -0.69 15.61 1.45
N ARG A 73 -0.71 16.28 2.62
CA ARG A 73 -1.82 16.17 3.56
C ARG A 73 -2.93 17.13 3.20
N MET A 74 -4.16 16.62 3.15
CA MET A 74 -5.38 17.36 2.84
C MET A 74 -6.16 17.72 4.10
N ALA A 75 -6.87 18.85 4.06
CA ALA A 75 -7.82 19.19 5.11
C ALA A 75 -8.96 18.17 5.16
N ASN A 76 -9.29 17.71 6.37
CA ASN A 76 -10.37 16.78 6.60
C ASN A 76 -11.73 17.43 6.32
N GLN A 77 -12.56 16.79 5.47
CA GLN A 77 -13.93 17.20 5.19
C GLN A 77 -14.99 16.45 6.01
N GLY A 78 -14.56 15.71 7.04
CA GLY A 78 -15.41 14.87 7.87
C GLY A 78 -15.56 13.44 7.34
N ALA A 79 -16.48 12.69 7.95
CA ALA A 79 -16.76 11.28 7.68
C ALA A 79 -18.28 11.01 7.74
N ALA A 80 -19.06 11.84 7.07
CA ALA A 80 -20.52 11.74 7.14
C ALA A 80 -21.06 10.73 6.11
N HIS A 81 -21.82 9.74 6.57
CA HIS A 81 -22.56 8.84 5.70
C HIS A 81 -23.70 9.56 4.99
N ILE A 82 -23.86 9.29 3.71
CA ILE A 82 -24.94 9.80 2.86
C ILE A 82 -25.61 8.67 2.07
N GLN A 83 -26.83 8.92 1.62
CA GLN A 83 -27.55 7.95 0.78
C GLN A 83 -27.10 8.09 -0.70
N PRO A 84 -27.14 7.01 -1.50
CA PRO A 84 -26.89 7.08 -2.93
C PRO A 84 -27.77 8.14 -3.61
N GLY A 85 -27.11 9.06 -4.35
CA GLY A 85 -27.77 10.19 -5.02
C GLY A 85 -28.06 11.40 -4.13
N GLN A 86 -27.72 11.36 -2.85
CA GLN A 86 -27.80 12.53 -1.98
C GLN A 86 -26.71 13.54 -2.36
N ALA A 87 -27.12 14.80 -2.54
CA ALA A 87 -26.16 15.87 -2.83
C ALA A 87 -25.31 16.21 -1.59
N HIS A 88 -24.06 16.54 -1.82
CA HIS A 88 -23.12 17.01 -0.81
C HIS A 88 -22.24 18.13 -1.38
N PRO A 89 -21.53 18.90 -0.55
CA PRO A 89 -20.54 19.87 -1.01
C PRO A 89 -19.41 19.18 -1.83
N PRO A 90 -18.74 19.92 -2.75
CA PRO A 90 -17.67 19.35 -3.53
C PRO A 90 -16.50 18.90 -2.65
N TYR A 91 -15.84 17.82 -3.08
CA TYR A 91 -14.58 17.40 -2.46
C TYR A 91 -13.48 18.42 -2.73
N ASN A 92 -12.55 18.54 -1.78
CA ASN A 92 -11.42 19.46 -1.85
C ASN A 92 -10.22 18.91 -2.64
N SER A 93 -10.29 17.69 -3.16
CA SER A 93 -9.24 17.08 -3.99
C SER A 93 -9.80 16.12 -5.03
N ASN A 94 -9.02 15.83 -6.06
CA ASN A 94 -9.29 14.83 -7.09
C ASN A 94 -8.09 13.85 -7.21
N PRO A 95 -8.23 12.57 -6.75
CA PRO A 95 -9.38 11.96 -6.03
C PRO A 95 -9.61 12.55 -4.62
N PRO A 96 -10.81 12.35 -4.03
CA PRO A 96 -11.08 12.76 -2.66
C PRO A 96 -10.27 11.92 -1.64
N THR A 97 -10.05 12.51 -0.45
CA THR A 97 -9.30 11.87 0.63
C THR A 97 -10.06 11.77 1.94
N SER A 98 -11.21 12.42 2.06
CA SER A 98 -12.14 12.40 3.19
C SER A 98 -13.47 13.01 2.76
N GLY A 99 -14.47 13.03 3.64
CA GLY A 99 -15.74 13.70 3.41
C GLY A 99 -16.94 12.75 3.37
N TRP A 100 -17.97 13.16 2.65
CA TRP A 100 -19.25 12.44 2.53
C TRP A 100 -19.04 11.12 1.78
N HIS A 101 -19.66 10.04 2.28
CA HIS A 101 -19.51 8.72 1.66
C HIS A 101 -20.71 7.81 1.93
N TYR A 102 -20.84 6.75 1.12
CA TYR A 102 -21.91 5.75 1.28
C TYR A 102 -21.54 4.77 2.41
N GLU A 103 -22.57 4.15 3.01
CA GLU A 103 -22.36 3.16 4.06
C GLU A 103 -21.65 1.86 3.61
N THR A 104 -21.63 1.59 2.31
CA THR A 104 -21.07 0.34 1.79
C THR A 104 -19.75 0.61 1.06
N PRO A 105 -18.60 0.15 1.58
CA PRO A 105 -17.33 0.25 0.90
C PRO A 105 -17.22 -0.78 -0.24
N ALA A 106 -16.27 -0.58 -1.14
CA ALA A 106 -15.90 -1.57 -2.14
C ALA A 106 -15.01 -2.67 -1.52
N ALA A 107 -15.06 -3.87 -2.09
CA ALA A 107 -14.10 -4.91 -1.74
C ALA A 107 -12.67 -4.54 -2.19
N PRO A 108 -11.60 -5.05 -1.51
CA PRO A 108 -10.26 -4.95 -2.06
C PRO A 108 -10.21 -5.58 -3.45
N GLY A 109 -9.52 -4.94 -4.40
CA GLY A 109 -9.51 -5.46 -5.75
C GLY A 109 -8.79 -4.61 -6.78
N VAL A 110 -8.64 -5.19 -7.97
CA VAL A 110 -8.21 -4.50 -9.19
C VAL A 110 -9.43 -4.40 -10.10
N TYR A 111 -9.88 -3.20 -10.33
CA TYR A 111 -11.11 -2.89 -11.06
C TYR A 111 -10.83 -2.41 -12.47
N ASP A 112 -11.69 -2.78 -13.41
CA ASP A 112 -11.64 -2.35 -14.81
C ASP A 112 -12.59 -1.18 -15.12
N GLN A 113 -13.46 -0.83 -14.17
CA GLN A 113 -14.40 0.27 -14.26
C GLN A 113 -14.24 1.25 -13.11
N PRO A 114 -14.50 2.54 -13.31
CA PRO A 114 -14.53 3.52 -12.24
C PRO A 114 -15.51 3.14 -11.13
N ILE A 115 -15.15 3.47 -9.90
CA ILE A 115 -16.01 3.34 -8.70
C ILE A 115 -16.38 4.75 -8.25
N ALA A 116 -17.58 4.93 -7.71
CA ALA A 116 -18.03 6.20 -7.16
C ALA A 116 -17.10 6.69 -6.03
N ASP A 117 -16.85 7.99 -5.99
CA ASP A 117 -15.98 8.61 -5.00
C ASP A 117 -16.49 8.36 -3.57
N GLU A 118 -17.79 8.44 -3.38
CA GLU A 118 -18.42 8.23 -2.09
C GLU A 118 -18.22 6.79 -1.57
N THR A 119 -18.14 5.80 -2.46
CA THR A 119 -17.78 4.42 -2.09
C THR A 119 -16.32 4.33 -1.68
N LEU A 120 -15.42 4.96 -2.46
CA LEU A 120 -13.98 4.91 -2.22
C LEU A 120 -13.56 5.67 -0.96
N VAL A 121 -14.23 6.80 -0.63
CA VAL A 121 -13.97 7.56 0.60
C VAL A 121 -14.27 6.71 1.84
N HIS A 122 -15.30 5.85 1.83
CA HIS A 122 -15.55 4.90 2.91
C HIS A 122 -14.37 3.90 3.08
N ASN A 123 -13.83 3.41 1.96
CA ASN A 123 -12.64 2.57 2.03
C ASN A 123 -11.45 3.31 2.67
N LEU A 124 -11.25 4.60 2.33
CA LEU A 124 -10.18 5.41 2.95
C LEU A 124 -10.38 5.56 4.45
N GLU A 125 -11.63 5.76 4.92
CA GLU A 125 -11.98 5.80 6.34
C GLU A 125 -11.57 4.51 7.07
N HIS A 126 -11.73 3.35 6.42
CA HIS A 126 -11.27 2.05 6.91
C HIS A 126 -9.75 1.81 6.75
N GLY A 127 -9.00 2.82 6.30
CA GLY A 127 -7.56 2.74 6.15
C GLY A 127 -7.06 2.07 4.88
N TYR A 128 -7.89 1.99 3.84
CA TYR A 128 -7.44 1.52 2.53
C TYR A 128 -6.49 2.52 1.88
N VAL A 129 -5.62 2.01 1.03
CA VAL A 129 -4.90 2.78 0.01
C VAL A 129 -5.56 2.53 -1.33
N ILE A 130 -5.91 3.62 -2.03
CA ILE A 130 -6.48 3.55 -3.37
C ILE A 130 -5.45 4.03 -4.37
N ILE A 131 -5.23 3.23 -5.40
CA ILE A 131 -4.35 3.53 -6.53
C ILE A 131 -5.27 3.83 -7.72
N SER A 132 -5.47 5.10 -8.00
CA SER A 132 -6.23 5.57 -9.16
C SER A 132 -5.31 5.79 -10.35
N TYR A 133 -5.74 5.43 -11.56
CA TYR A 133 -4.93 5.65 -12.76
C TYR A 133 -5.73 6.23 -13.93
N ASN A 134 -5.06 7.05 -14.75
CA ASN A 134 -5.56 7.57 -16.01
C ASN A 134 -4.54 7.31 -17.12
N CYS A 135 -4.85 6.36 -18.01
CA CYS A 135 -3.98 5.98 -19.12
C CYS A 135 -3.71 7.12 -20.11
N ALA A 136 -4.62 8.10 -20.23
CA ALA A 136 -4.45 9.25 -21.12
C ALA A 136 -3.42 10.29 -20.59
N ARG A 137 -3.03 10.19 -19.32
CA ARG A 137 -2.07 11.08 -18.65
C ARG A 137 -0.78 10.36 -18.24
N LEU A 138 -0.69 9.06 -18.54
CA LEU A 138 0.47 8.24 -18.20
C LEU A 138 1.64 8.57 -19.13
N GLU A 139 2.84 8.59 -18.54
CA GLU A 139 4.11 8.81 -19.23
C GLU A 139 5.06 7.63 -19.01
N GLY A 140 5.93 7.37 -19.98
CA GLY A 140 7.03 6.41 -19.88
C GLY A 140 6.68 4.96 -20.20
N ILE A 141 5.48 4.49 -19.89
CA ILE A 141 5.01 3.11 -20.18
C ILE A 141 3.60 3.11 -20.79
N GLY A 142 3.22 2.00 -21.42
CA GLY A 142 1.87 1.79 -21.94
C GLY A 142 0.83 1.48 -20.87
N CYS A 143 -0.45 1.70 -21.18
CA CYS A 143 -1.55 1.45 -20.26
C CYS A 143 -1.66 -0.03 -19.84
N ASP A 144 -1.46 -0.97 -20.77
CA ASP A 144 -1.54 -2.41 -20.48
C ASP A 144 -0.39 -2.85 -19.56
N GLU A 145 0.80 -2.28 -19.76
CA GLU A 145 1.95 -2.51 -18.89
C GLU A 145 1.70 -1.93 -17.49
N LEU A 146 1.14 -0.71 -17.37
CA LEU A 146 0.74 -0.15 -16.09
C LEU A 146 -0.22 -1.08 -15.36
N LYS A 147 -1.29 -1.53 -16.03
CA LYS A 147 -2.29 -2.41 -15.42
C LYS A 147 -1.69 -3.73 -14.94
N ALA A 148 -0.79 -4.32 -15.73
CA ALA A 148 -0.08 -5.54 -15.35
C ALA A 148 0.80 -5.30 -14.10
N ASN A 149 1.55 -4.20 -14.07
CA ASN A 149 2.39 -3.84 -12.94
C ASN A 149 1.58 -3.58 -11.67
N LEU A 150 0.46 -2.85 -11.77
CA LEU A 150 -0.43 -2.58 -10.64
C LEU A 150 -1.11 -3.86 -10.12
N LYS A 151 -1.51 -4.77 -11.01
CA LYS A 151 -2.04 -6.08 -10.62
C LYS A 151 -0.99 -6.92 -9.89
N ASN A 152 0.23 -7.01 -10.42
CA ASN A 152 1.32 -7.73 -9.78
C ASN A 152 1.63 -7.14 -8.39
N LEU A 153 1.63 -5.82 -8.26
CA LEU A 153 1.83 -5.15 -6.98
C LEU A 153 0.69 -5.46 -5.98
N PHE A 154 -0.57 -5.45 -6.44
CA PHE A 154 -1.72 -5.83 -5.62
C PHE A 154 -1.57 -7.26 -5.08
N GLU A 155 -1.19 -8.22 -5.93
CA GLU A 155 -0.96 -9.62 -5.55
C GLU A 155 0.21 -9.75 -4.57
N LEU A 156 1.33 -9.06 -4.83
CA LEU A 156 2.51 -9.01 -3.96
C LEU A 156 2.16 -8.49 -2.54
N LYS A 157 1.28 -7.50 -2.45
CA LYS A 157 0.79 -6.93 -1.18
C LYS A 157 -0.41 -7.69 -0.60
N ARG A 158 -0.77 -8.88 -1.20
CA ARG A 158 -1.91 -9.74 -0.83
C ARG A 158 -3.26 -9.03 -0.88
N GLY A 159 -3.37 -7.94 -1.61
CA GLY A 159 -4.59 -7.15 -1.80
C GLY A 159 -5.20 -6.54 -0.54
N TRP A 160 -4.62 -6.79 0.65
CA TRP A 160 -5.20 -6.32 1.90
C TRP A 160 -5.28 -4.80 1.96
N LYS A 161 -6.49 -4.28 2.12
CA LYS A 161 -6.81 -2.85 2.16
C LYS A 161 -6.20 -2.05 0.99
N ILE A 162 -6.25 -2.61 -0.22
CA ILE A 162 -5.80 -1.95 -1.45
C ILE A 162 -6.90 -2.05 -2.49
N ILE A 163 -7.13 -0.95 -3.19
CA ILE A 163 -7.99 -0.87 -4.39
C ILE A 163 -7.17 -0.25 -5.52
N VAL A 164 -7.21 -0.88 -6.70
CA VAL A 164 -6.68 -0.32 -7.96
C VAL A 164 -7.87 -0.04 -8.87
N VAL A 165 -7.99 1.19 -9.35
CA VAL A 165 -9.20 1.62 -10.08
C VAL A 165 -8.88 2.64 -11.18
N PRO A 166 -9.49 2.52 -12.40
CA PRO A 166 -9.38 3.55 -13.42
C PRO A 166 -10.13 4.81 -12.99
N ARG A 167 -9.53 5.98 -13.28
CA ARG A 167 -10.12 7.30 -13.04
C ARG A 167 -9.87 8.22 -14.23
N PRO A 168 -10.76 8.25 -15.23
CA PRO A 168 -10.60 9.08 -16.42
C PRO A 168 -10.54 10.59 -16.14
N SER A 169 -11.12 11.05 -15.02
CA SER A 169 -11.11 12.46 -14.59
C SER A 169 -9.81 12.89 -13.90
N LEU A 170 -8.86 11.96 -13.68
CA LEU A 170 -7.58 12.28 -13.05
C LEU A 170 -6.72 13.13 -13.98
N ASP A 171 -6.14 14.20 -13.47
CA ASP A 171 -5.28 15.15 -14.19
C ASP A 171 -3.82 14.68 -14.29
N THR A 172 -3.47 13.52 -13.70
CA THR A 172 -2.17 12.85 -13.76
C THR A 172 -2.32 11.40 -14.20
N GLY A 173 -1.20 10.70 -14.45
CA GLY A 173 -1.20 9.28 -14.80
C GLY A 173 -1.62 8.39 -13.65
N ILE A 174 -1.17 8.70 -12.43
CA ILE A 174 -1.40 7.93 -11.21
C ILE A 174 -1.70 8.88 -10.06
N ALA A 175 -2.63 8.49 -9.19
CA ALA A 175 -2.83 9.11 -7.88
C ALA A 175 -2.96 8.03 -6.81
N LEU A 176 -2.28 8.22 -5.69
CA LEU A 176 -2.39 7.41 -4.49
C LEU A 176 -3.17 8.21 -3.46
N THR A 177 -4.19 7.60 -2.85
CA THR A 177 -4.92 8.22 -1.75
C THR A 177 -4.99 7.30 -0.54
N ALA A 178 -4.92 7.91 0.62
CA ALA A 178 -5.25 7.38 1.92
C ALA A 178 -6.04 8.46 2.67
N TRP A 179 -6.56 8.17 3.86
CA TRP A 179 -7.32 9.18 4.63
C TRP A 179 -6.50 10.45 4.84
N GLU A 180 -7.01 11.58 4.35
CA GLU A 180 -6.38 12.91 4.36
C GLU A 180 -5.03 13.00 3.63
N VAL A 181 -4.69 12.07 2.76
CA VAL A 181 -3.39 12.09 2.06
C VAL A 181 -3.56 11.76 0.59
N ILE A 182 -2.91 12.56 -0.26
CA ILE A 182 -2.85 12.35 -1.70
C ILE A 182 -1.41 12.45 -2.21
N ASP A 183 -1.07 11.63 -3.21
CA ASP A 183 0.20 11.70 -3.94
C ASP A 183 -0.07 11.47 -5.44
N LYS A 184 0.44 12.34 -6.33
CA LYS A 184 0.10 12.34 -7.76
C LYS A 184 1.36 12.39 -8.62
N PHE A 185 1.41 11.58 -9.68
CA PHE A 185 2.54 11.53 -10.61
C PHE A 185 2.13 10.95 -11.97
N ASN A 186 2.99 11.10 -13.00
CA ASN A 186 2.68 10.68 -14.37
C ASN A 186 3.36 9.38 -14.78
N THR A 187 4.52 9.04 -14.19
CA THR A 187 5.30 7.85 -14.53
C THR A 187 5.14 6.77 -13.48
N TYR A 188 5.08 5.51 -13.89
CA TYR A 188 5.02 4.39 -12.94
C TYR A 188 6.31 4.32 -12.11
N ASP A 189 6.16 4.38 -10.80
CA ASP A 189 7.24 4.23 -9.82
C ASP A 189 6.78 3.25 -8.72
N GLN A 190 7.23 2.01 -8.84
CA GLN A 190 6.85 0.95 -7.90
C GLN A 190 7.29 1.27 -6.47
N SER A 191 8.51 1.79 -6.28
CA SER A 191 9.03 2.07 -4.95
C SER A 191 8.21 3.16 -4.24
N ARG A 192 7.83 4.21 -4.97
CA ARG A 192 6.95 5.28 -4.47
C ARG A 192 5.59 4.76 -4.04
N ILE A 193 4.99 3.86 -4.83
CA ILE A 193 3.71 3.24 -4.49
C ILE A 193 3.85 2.35 -3.25
N GLU A 194 4.92 1.54 -3.18
CA GLU A 194 5.16 0.65 -2.04
C GLU A 194 5.41 1.43 -0.75
N ASP A 195 6.18 2.52 -0.82
CA ASP A 195 6.44 3.42 0.31
C ASP A 195 5.15 4.09 0.79
N PHE A 196 4.28 4.53 -0.13
CA PHE A 196 2.99 5.09 0.23
C PHE A 196 2.10 4.04 0.93
N ILE A 197 2.01 2.83 0.39
CA ILE A 197 1.27 1.73 1.03
C ILE A 197 1.82 1.42 2.42
N ALA A 198 3.14 1.33 2.57
CA ALA A 198 3.77 1.01 3.85
C ALA A 198 3.50 2.08 4.92
N ARG A 199 3.39 3.35 4.51
CA ARG A 199 3.20 4.49 5.43
C ARG A 199 1.74 4.74 5.81
N PHE A 200 0.80 4.53 4.89
CA PHE A 200 -0.57 5.02 5.04
C PHE A 200 -1.64 3.93 5.09
N ARG A 201 -1.33 2.70 4.69
CA ARG A 201 -2.29 1.60 4.81
C ARG A 201 -2.60 1.32 6.28
N ASP A 202 -3.88 1.09 6.56
CA ASP A 202 -4.43 0.90 7.90
C ASP A 202 -4.27 2.10 8.85
N GLN A 203 -4.20 3.32 8.27
CA GLN A 203 -4.13 4.58 9.01
C GLN A 203 -5.43 5.40 8.95
N GLY A 204 -6.55 4.77 8.57
CA GLY A 204 -7.87 5.39 8.62
C GLY A 204 -8.36 5.65 10.05
N PRO A 205 -9.32 6.57 10.23
CA PRO A 205 -9.91 6.87 11.53
C PRO A 205 -10.74 5.71 12.08
N GLU A 206 -11.33 4.88 11.22
CA GLU A 206 -12.06 3.69 11.61
C GLU A 206 -11.22 2.42 11.41
N LYS A 207 -11.00 1.67 12.50
CA LYS A 207 -10.23 0.43 12.47
C LYS A 207 -11.12 -0.76 12.17
N THR A 208 -10.98 -1.33 10.99
CA THR A 208 -11.67 -2.56 10.57
C THR A 208 -10.66 -3.68 10.35
N GLN A 209 -11.12 -4.92 10.51
CA GLN A 209 -10.28 -6.12 10.26
C GLN A 209 -10.33 -6.59 8.79
N SER A 210 -11.19 -5.99 7.98
CA SER A 210 -11.42 -6.34 6.56
C SER A 210 -10.50 -5.59 5.63
#